data_bd9cee94440790bbb1c7cb3c3c8fef31
#
_entry.id   bd9cee94440790bbb1c7cb3c3c8fef31
#
_cell.length_a   1.000
_cell.length_b   1.000
_cell.length_c   1.000
_cell.angle_alpha   90.00
_cell.angle_beta   90.00
_cell.angle_gamma   90.00
#
_symmetry.space_group_name_H-M   'P 1'
#
loop_
_entity.id
_entity.type
_entity.pdbx_description
1 polymer ?
#
loop_
_entity_poly.entity_id
_entity_poly.type
_entity_poly.pdbx_seq_one_letter_code
_entity_poly.pdbx_strand_id
1 'polypeptide(L)'
;MKRRVFSSALVTAAAWLSTSAAWAQAALFKSGKDFLTLDRPVATEAGAGKVEVIEFFWYSCPHCNAFEPAFAQWIKNAPKDVVVRRVPVAFRDDFAPQQRLFYTLEAMNLLESLHAKVFAAIHAEKQALNTEATIADWVAKQGVDKAKFLETYKSFGVA
;
A
#
# COMPACT_ATOMS: atom_id res chain seq x y z
N MET A 1 2.63 69.04 4.85
CA MET A 1 3.41 67.91 5.44
C MET A 1 2.53 67.13 6.35
N LYS A 2 2.12 65.88 6.00
CA LYS A 2 1.55 64.76 6.84
C LYS A 2 0.74 63.83 5.95
N ARG A 3 1.42 63.07 5.09
CA ARG A 3 0.80 62.01 4.23
C ARG A 3 1.75 60.84 4.02
N ARG A 4 2.38 60.28 5.05
CA ARG A 4 3.31 59.14 4.87
C ARG A 4 3.33 58.11 6.02
N VAL A 5 2.31 57.96 6.81
CA VAL A 5 2.33 57.01 7.95
C VAL A 5 1.25 55.92 7.90
N PHE A 6 0.36 55.90 6.88
CA PHE A 6 -0.76 54.93 6.86
C PHE A 6 -0.51 53.65 6.04
N SER A 7 0.66 53.48 5.40
CA SER A 7 0.87 52.32 4.53
C SER A 7 1.67 51.17 5.15
N SER A 8 2.22 51.34 6.35
CA SER A 8 3.09 50.31 6.96
C SER A 8 2.39 49.36 7.92
N ALA A 9 1.15 49.65 8.32
CA ALA A 9 0.43 48.84 9.30
C ALA A 9 -0.41 47.68 8.70
N LEU A 10 -0.62 47.66 7.40
CA LEU A 10 -1.47 46.66 6.71
C LEU A 10 -0.71 45.41 6.23
N VAL A 11 0.61 45.47 6.13
CA VAL A 11 1.43 44.32 5.62
C VAL A 11 1.76 43.34 6.75
N THR A 12 1.80 43.74 7.99
CA THR A 12 2.14 42.89 9.14
C THR A 12 0.98 42.03 9.63
N ALA A 13 -0.28 42.41 9.35
CA ALA A 13 -1.44 41.63 9.78
C ALA A 13 -1.73 40.39 8.90
N ALA A 14 -1.28 40.40 7.64
CA ALA A 14 -1.52 39.28 6.71
C ALA A 14 -0.57 38.09 6.93
N ALA A 15 0.59 38.29 7.56
CA ALA A 15 1.58 37.23 7.79
C ALA A 15 1.23 36.32 8.98
N TRP A 16 0.32 36.72 9.87
CA TRP A 16 -0.05 35.93 11.06
C TRP A 16 -1.24 34.98 10.83
N LEU A 17 -1.94 35.09 9.70
CA LEU A 17 -3.11 34.22 9.38
C LEU A 17 -2.76 32.95 8.65
N SER A 18 -1.54 32.78 8.14
CA SER A 18 -1.14 31.62 7.34
C SER A 18 -0.51 30.47 8.15
N THR A 19 -0.24 30.63 9.44
CA THR A 19 0.38 29.58 10.27
C THR A 19 -0.60 28.67 11.00
N SER A 20 -1.89 29.00 11.05
CA SER A 20 -2.89 28.22 11.79
C SER A 20 -3.52 27.05 11.04
N ALA A 21 -3.35 26.95 9.72
CA ALA A 21 -3.95 25.87 8.93
C ALA A 21 -3.20 24.52 9.05
N ALA A 22 -1.90 24.54 9.38
CA ALA A 22 -1.12 23.30 9.47
C ALA A 22 -1.41 22.48 10.73
N TRP A 23 -1.93 23.10 11.79
CA TRP A 23 -2.23 22.41 13.05
C TRP A 23 -3.63 21.81 13.12
N ALA A 24 -4.54 22.21 12.22
CA ALA A 24 -5.91 21.73 12.22
C ALA A 24 -6.06 20.30 11.66
N GLN A 25 -5.13 19.84 10.81
CA GLN A 25 -5.19 18.48 10.24
C GLN A 25 -4.70 17.41 11.21
N ALA A 26 -3.84 17.73 12.17
CA ALA A 26 -3.38 16.77 13.18
C ALA A 26 -4.48 16.34 14.18
N ALA A 27 -5.62 17.06 14.23
CA ALA A 27 -6.73 16.77 15.13
C ALA A 27 -7.81 15.82 14.55
N LEU A 28 -7.70 15.43 13.28
CA LEU A 28 -8.71 14.58 12.61
C LEU A 28 -8.68 13.12 13.08
N PHE A 29 -7.52 12.62 13.52
CA PHE A 29 -7.35 11.24 13.94
C PHE A 29 -6.94 11.17 15.42
N LYS A 30 -7.58 10.26 16.18
CA LYS A 30 -7.38 10.10 17.63
C LYS A 30 -6.74 8.76 17.93
N SER A 31 -5.64 8.76 18.70
CA SER A 31 -5.05 7.55 19.25
C SER A 31 -6.07 6.80 20.12
N GLY A 32 -6.08 5.49 20.03
CA GLY A 32 -7.03 4.62 20.72
C GLY A 32 -8.40 4.49 20.04
N LYS A 33 -8.70 5.35 19.04
CA LYS A 33 -9.93 5.28 18.23
C LYS A 33 -9.64 5.00 16.77
N ASP A 34 -8.81 5.82 16.15
CA ASP A 34 -8.55 5.77 14.71
C ASP A 34 -7.21 5.04 14.42
N PHE A 35 -6.31 5.02 15.39
CA PHE A 35 -5.04 4.28 15.34
C PHE A 35 -4.58 3.89 16.75
N LEU A 36 -3.66 2.93 16.83
CA LEU A 36 -2.98 2.55 18.06
C LEU A 36 -1.49 2.90 17.95
N THR A 37 -0.97 3.56 18.97
CA THR A 37 0.47 3.78 19.11
C THR A 37 1.11 2.51 19.66
N LEU A 38 2.19 2.06 19.03
CA LEU A 38 2.94 0.91 19.53
C LEU A 38 3.75 1.31 20.77
N ASP A 39 3.82 0.43 21.76
CA ASP A 39 4.58 0.64 22.99
C ASP A 39 6.09 0.76 22.73
N ARG A 40 6.57 0.12 21.68
CA ARG A 40 7.96 0.16 21.23
C ARG A 40 8.02 0.35 19.72
N PRO A 41 8.97 1.17 19.21
CA PRO A 41 9.21 1.28 17.78
C PRO A 41 9.54 -0.08 17.17
N VAL A 42 9.00 -0.35 16.00
CA VAL A 42 9.35 -1.51 15.18
C VAL A 42 10.42 -1.09 14.18
N ALA A 43 11.40 -1.96 13.96
CA ALA A 43 12.39 -1.72 12.91
C ALA A 43 11.70 -1.64 11.54
N THR A 44 12.12 -0.68 10.71
CA THR A 44 11.58 -0.48 9.37
C THR A 44 12.64 -0.80 8.33
N GLU A 45 12.21 -1.20 7.14
CA GLU A 45 13.09 -1.44 5.98
C GLU A 45 13.21 -0.21 5.06
N ALA A 46 12.48 0.85 5.36
CA ALA A 46 12.40 2.04 4.50
C ALA A 46 13.67 2.90 4.47
N GLY A 47 14.60 2.67 5.38
CA GLY A 47 15.82 3.47 5.52
C GLY A 47 15.64 4.77 6.32
N ALA A 48 16.76 5.41 6.64
CA ALA A 48 16.77 6.61 7.47
C ALA A 48 16.01 7.78 6.81
N GLY A 49 15.21 8.49 7.59
CA GLY A 49 14.43 9.64 7.13
C GLY A 49 13.23 9.30 6.24
N LYS A 50 12.87 8.03 6.14
CA LYS A 50 11.69 7.56 5.43
C LYS A 50 10.58 7.13 6.37
N VAL A 51 9.35 7.21 5.89
CA VAL A 51 8.16 6.67 6.55
C VAL A 51 7.76 5.39 5.84
N GLU A 52 7.76 4.28 6.54
CA GLU A 52 7.26 3.00 6.00
C GLU A 52 5.76 2.88 6.24
N VAL A 53 5.03 2.54 5.20
CA VAL A 53 3.62 2.18 5.26
C VAL A 53 3.49 0.73 4.82
N ILE A 54 3.01 -0.13 5.72
CA ILE A 54 2.85 -1.55 5.42
C ILE A 54 1.36 -1.86 5.31
N GLU A 55 0.96 -2.41 4.17
CA GLU A 55 -0.36 -3.00 3.99
C GLU A 55 -0.28 -4.50 4.27
N PHE A 56 -0.99 -4.96 5.30
CA PHE A 56 -1.24 -6.39 5.50
C PHE A 56 -2.55 -6.76 4.81
N PHE A 57 -2.50 -7.65 3.84
CA PHE A 57 -3.65 -7.97 3.00
C PHE A 57 -3.77 -9.47 2.68
N TRP A 58 -4.90 -9.87 2.15
CA TRP A 58 -5.13 -11.19 1.57
C TRP A 58 -5.93 -11.05 0.28
N TYR A 59 -5.50 -11.72 -0.79
CA TYR A 59 -6.16 -11.61 -2.09
C TYR A 59 -7.65 -11.99 -2.07
N SER A 60 -8.06 -12.97 -1.27
CA SER A 60 -9.49 -13.35 -1.17
C SER A 60 -10.30 -12.50 -0.18
N CYS A 61 -9.69 -11.50 0.47
CA CYS A 61 -10.39 -10.59 1.37
C CYS A 61 -11.22 -9.55 0.58
N PRO A 62 -12.57 -9.51 0.74
CA PRO A 62 -13.40 -8.55 0.01
C PRO A 62 -13.13 -7.09 0.42
N HIS A 63 -12.74 -6.86 1.67
CA HIS A 63 -12.39 -5.51 2.14
C HIS A 63 -11.06 -5.03 1.54
N CYS A 64 -10.06 -5.91 1.40
CA CYS A 64 -8.80 -5.59 0.73
C CYS A 64 -9.06 -5.27 -0.75
N ASN A 65 -9.90 -6.07 -1.43
CA ASN A 65 -10.30 -5.79 -2.81
C ASN A 65 -11.01 -4.45 -2.97
N ALA A 66 -11.90 -4.09 -2.04
CA ALA A 66 -12.59 -2.81 -2.07
C ALA A 66 -11.66 -1.62 -1.79
N PHE A 67 -10.62 -1.82 -0.99
CA PHE A 67 -9.64 -0.80 -0.61
C PHE A 67 -8.57 -0.57 -1.70
N GLU A 68 -8.17 -1.61 -2.42
CA GLU A 68 -7.05 -1.59 -3.37
C GLU A 68 -7.09 -0.44 -4.38
N PRO A 69 -8.23 -0.09 -5.05
CA PRO A 69 -8.24 1.02 -6.01
C PRO A 69 -7.87 2.36 -5.38
N ALA A 70 -8.38 2.64 -4.18
CA ALA A 70 -8.07 3.88 -3.45
C ALA A 70 -6.62 3.89 -2.96
N PHE A 71 -6.13 2.75 -2.46
CA PHE A 71 -4.78 2.61 -1.98
C PHE A 71 -3.74 2.71 -3.11
N ALA A 72 -3.97 2.06 -4.25
CA ALA A 72 -3.12 2.17 -5.43
C ALA A 72 -3.04 3.61 -5.95
N GLN A 73 -4.17 4.34 -5.94
CA GLN A 73 -4.19 5.76 -6.30
C GLN A 73 -3.41 6.62 -5.30
N TRP A 74 -3.54 6.33 -4.00
CA TRP A 74 -2.78 7.02 -2.97
C TRP A 74 -1.27 6.77 -3.11
N ILE A 75 -0.83 5.53 -3.36
CA ILE A 75 0.58 5.18 -3.58
C ILE A 75 1.19 6.03 -4.71
N LYS A 76 0.48 6.20 -5.82
CA LYS A 76 0.96 7.01 -6.97
C LYS A 76 1.19 8.48 -6.62
N ASN A 77 0.51 8.99 -5.61
CA ASN A 77 0.59 10.38 -5.17
C ASN A 77 1.26 10.53 -3.79
N ALA A 78 1.81 9.46 -3.24
CA ALA A 78 2.45 9.49 -1.94
C ALA A 78 3.67 10.42 -1.92
N PRO A 79 3.97 11.08 -0.80
CA PRO A 79 5.18 11.87 -0.64
C PRO A 79 6.44 11.04 -0.91
N LYS A 80 7.51 11.67 -1.40
CA LYS A 80 8.76 10.98 -1.79
C LYS A 80 9.50 10.30 -0.63
N ASP A 81 9.20 10.68 0.58
CA ASP A 81 9.72 10.10 1.82
C ASP A 81 8.91 8.91 2.31
N VAL A 82 7.76 8.61 1.69
CA VAL A 82 6.96 7.43 1.99
C VAL A 82 7.41 6.24 1.15
N VAL A 83 7.65 5.11 1.81
CA VAL A 83 7.92 3.81 1.20
C VAL A 83 6.76 2.87 1.54
N VAL A 84 6.11 2.33 0.53
CA VAL A 84 4.98 1.40 0.72
C VAL A 84 5.46 -0.02 0.51
N ARG A 85 5.10 -0.90 1.43
CA ARG A 85 5.34 -2.34 1.35
C ARG A 85 4.04 -3.10 1.55
N ARG A 86 3.78 -4.08 0.70
CA ARG A 86 2.65 -5.00 0.83
C ARG A 86 3.13 -6.31 1.41
N VAL A 87 2.37 -6.84 2.37
CA VAL A 87 2.67 -8.11 3.04
C VAL A 87 1.41 -8.98 3.01
N PRO A 88 1.39 -10.02 2.16
CA PRO A 88 0.28 -10.96 2.15
C PRO A 88 0.29 -11.78 3.43
N VAL A 89 -0.85 -11.81 4.15
CA VAL A 89 -0.98 -12.56 5.40
C VAL A 89 -1.36 -14.02 5.14
N ALA A 90 -0.90 -14.93 6.01
CA ALA A 90 -1.28 -16.33 6.02
C ALA A 90 -1.65 -16.74 7.45
N PHE A 91 -2.87 -16.36 7.89
CA PHE A 91 -3.39 -16.73 9.22
C PHE A 91 -3.75 -18.22 9.34
N ARG A 92 -3.88 -18.91 8.21
CA ARG A 92 -4.20 -20.33 8.10
C ARG A 92 -3.47 -20.91 6.88
N ASP A 93 -3.29 -22.22 6.85
CA ASP A 93 -2.56 -22.92 5.77
C ASP A 93 -3.19 -22.73 4.39
N ASP A 94 -4.53 -22.61 4.32
CA ASP A 94 -5.25 -22.37 3.07
C ASP A 94 -5.02 -20.98 2.45
N PHE A 95 -4.37 -20.05 3.17
CA PHE A 95 -3.94 -18.76 2.63
C PHE A 95 -2.58 -18.81 1.94
N ALA A 96 -1.75 -19.79 2.31
CA ALA A 96 -0.38 -19.90 1.82
C ALA A 96 -0.25 -19.91 0.27
N PRO A 97 -1.14 -20.55 -0.52
CA PRO A 97 -1.04 -20.48 -1.97
C PRO A 97 -1.10 -19.06 -2.53
N GLN A 98 -1.95 -18.20 -1.98
CA GLN A 98 -2.07 -16.80 -2.42
C GLN A 98 -0.94 -15.93 -1.90
N GLN A 99 -0.39 -16.22 -0.72
CA GLN A 99 0.82 -15.58 -0.22
C GLN A 99 2.01 -15.89 -1.14
N ARG A 100 2.19 -17.15 -1.51
CA ARG A 100 3.22 -17.57 -2.46
C ARG A 100 3.02 -16.95 -3.85
N LEU A 101 1.77 -16.83 -4.32
CA LEU A 101 1.46 -16.11 -5.56
C LEU A 101 2.03 -14.70 -5.53
N PHE A 102 1.76 -13.94 -4.46
CA PHE A 102 2.28 -12.57 -4.33
C PHE A 102 3.80 -12.52 -4.42
N TYR A 103 4.50 -13.30 -3.60
CA TYR A 103 5.97 -13.31 -3.59
C TYR A 103 6.58 -13.85 -4.89
N THR A 104 5.89 -14.76 -5.57
CA THR A 104 6.31 -15.19 -6.91
C THR A 104 6.21 -14.06 -7.92
N LEU A 105 5.08 -13.33 -7.92
CA LEU A 105 4.91 -12.17 -8.80
C LEU A 105 5.94 -11.08 -8.50
N GLU A 106 6.27 -10.86 -7.22
CA GLU A 106 7.31 -9.93 -6.79
C GLU A 106 8.68 -10.35 -7.31
N ALA A 107 9.10 -11.60 -7.09
CA ALA A 107 10.37 -12.15 -7.54
C ALA A 107 10.53 -12.12 -9.07
N MET A 108 9.42 -12.21 -9.80
CA MET A 108 9.38 -12.12 -11.25
C MET A 108 9.17 -10.69 -11.78
N ASN A 109 9.10 -9.66 -10.92
CA ASN A 109 8.78 -8.27 -11.26
C ASN A 109 7.44 -8.11 -12.00
N LEU A 110 6.43 -8.87 -11.62
CA LEU A 110 5.10 -8.89 -12.23
C LEU A 110 4.00 -8.25 -11.36
N LEU A 111 4.32 -7.77 -10.15
CA LEU A 111 3.32 -7.19 -9.24
C LEU A 111 2.60 -6.00 -9.86
N GLU A 112 3.31 -5.06 -10.47
CA GLU A 112 2.69 -3.88 -11.07
C GLU A 112 1.64 -4.22 -12.13
N SER A 113 1.89 -5.27 -12.92
CA SER A 113 1.02 -5.68 -14.01
C SER A 113 -0.10 -6.65 -13.62
N LEU A 114 0.09 -7.44 -12.56
CA LEU A 114 -0.81 -8.55 -12.23
C LEU A 114 -1.51 -8.43 -10.87
N HIS A 115 -1.02 -7.62 -9.92
CA HIS A 115 -1.60 -7.53 -8.59
C HIS A 115 -3.11 -7.20 -8.61
N ALA A 116 -3.50 -6.14 -9.30
CA ALA A 116 -4.91 -5.77 -9.44
C ALA A 116 -5.74 -6.82 -10.21
N LYS A 117 -5.12 -7.51 -11.18
CA LYS A 117 -5.78 -8.58 -11.93
C LYS A 117 -6.05 -9.81 -11.07
N VAL A 118 -5.20 -10.13 -10.09
CA VAL A 118 -5.47 -11.21 -9.12
C VAL A 118 -6.73 -10.90 -8.32
N PHE A 119 -6.87 -9.69 -7.81
CA PHE A 119 -8.10 -9.27 -7.14
C PHE A 119 -9.32 -9.37 -8.06
N ALA A 120 -9.22 -8.87 -9.29
CA ALA A 120 -10.31 -8.96 -10.27
C ALA A 120 -10.70 -10.40 -10.58
N ALA A 121 -9.73 -11.30 -10.79
CA ALA A 121 -9.96 -12.71 -11.04
C ALA A 121 -10.75 -13.37 -9.90
N ILE A 122 -10.38 -13.11 -8.65
CA ILE A 122 -11.04 -13.70 -7.49
C ILE A 122 -12.41 -13.06 -7.24
N HIS A 123 -12.51 -11.73 -7.23
CA HIS A 123 -13.71 -11.05 -6.73
C HIS A 123 -14.74 -10.76 -7.82
N ALA A 124 -14.31 -10.40 -9.04
CA ALA A 124 -15.20 -10.13 -10.16
C ALA A 124 -15.47 -11.38 -11.00
N GLU A 125 -14.42 -12.13 -11.38
CA GLU A 125 -14.53 -13.30 -12.25
C GLU A 125 -14.79 -14.60 -11.48
N LYS A 126 -14.78 -14.58 -10.13
CA LYS A 126 -15.06 -15.71 -9.24
C LYS A 126 -14.13 -16.92 -9.47
N GLN A 127 -12.90 -16.68 -9.88
CA GLN A 127 -11.90 -17.73 -10.06
C GLN A 127 -11.33 -18.17 -8.70
N ALA A 128 -11.26 -19.49 -8.49
CA ALA A 128 -10.68 -20.08 -7.28
C ALA A 128 -9.15 -20.16 -7.39
N LEU A 129 -8.44 -19.06 -7.10
CA LEU A 129 -6.98 -19.02 -7.06
C LEU A 129 -6.45 -19.44 -5.68
N ASN A 130 -6.76 -20.67 -5.26
CA ASN A 130 -6.46 -21.19 -3.92
C ASN A 130 -5.58 -22.45 -3.93
N THR A 131 -5.12 -22.89 -5.09
CA THR A 131 -4.17 -24.00 -5.25
C THR A 131 -3.06 -23.62 -6.22
N GLU A 132 -1.89 -24.28 -6.11
CA GLU A 132 -0.78 -24.12 -7.06
C GLU A 132 -1.25 -24.31 -8.51
N ALA A 133 -2.05 -25.33 -8.77
CA ALA A 133 -2.50 -25.65 -10.13
C ALA A 133 -3.39 -24.54 -10.71
N THR A 134 -4.41 -24.09 -9.96
CA THR A 134 -5.33 -23.05 -10.44
C THR A 134 -4.62 -21.71 -10.62
N ILE A 135 -3.67 -21.39 -9.74
CA ILE A 135 -2.83 -20.20 -9.83
C ILE A 135 -1.94 -20.26 -11.09
N ALA A 136 -1.22 -21.37 -11.30
CA ALA A 136 -0.34 -21.53 -12.45
C ALA A 136 -1.10 -21.48 -13.79
N ASP A 137 -2.30 -22.07 -13.85
CA ASP A 137 -3.16 -22.00 -15.04
C ASP A 137 -3.66 -20.57 -15.31
N TRP A 138 -4.00 -19.83 -14.27
CA TRP A 138 -4.40 -18.45 -14.41
C TRP A 138 -3.24 -17.56 -14.86
N VAL A 139 -2.06 -17.71 -14.26
CA VAL A 139 -0.86 -16.94 -14.60
C VAL A 139 -0.44 -17.18 -16.06
N ALA A 140 -0.54 -18.43 -16.54
CA ALA A 140 -0.28 -18.75 -17.94
C ALA A 140 -1.23 -18.02 -18.90
N LYS A 141 -2.52 -17.88 -18.54
CA LYS A 141 -3.50 -17.10 -19.32
C LYS A 141 -3.17 -15.60 -19.33
N GLN A 142 -2.38 -15.12 -18.38
CA GLN A 142 -1.87 -13.74 -18.38
C GLN A 142 -0.61 -13.57 -19.25
N GLY A 143 -0.17 -14.61 -19.95
CA GLY A 143 1.01 -14.57 -20.84
C GLY A 143 2.33 -14.82 -20.13
N VAL A 144 2.31 -15.31 -18.90
CA VAL A 144 3.52 -15.65 -18.13
C VAL A 144 3.91 -17.10 -18.40
N ASP A 145 5.20 -17.35 -18.54
CA ASP A 145 5.73 -18.72 -18.69
C ASP A 145 5.40 -19.54 -17.44
N LYS A 146 4.54 -20.56 -17.63
CA LYS A 146 4.05 -21.42 -16.56
C LYS A 146 5.17 -22.23 -15.88
N ALA A 147 6.15 -22.70 -16.64
CA ALA A 147 7.23 -23.53 -16.09
C ALA A 147 8.14 -22.67 -15.19
N LYS A 148 8.53 -21.49 -15.67
CA LYS A 148 9.32 -20.53 -14.90
C LYS A 148 8.57 -20.02 -13.67
N PHE A 149 7.26 -19.79 -13.80
CA PHE A 149 6.43 -19.40 -12.66
C PHE A 149 6.44 -20.48 -11.57
N LEU A 150 6.22 -21.76 -11.95
CA LEU A 150 6.20 -22.88 -11.00
C LEU A 150 7.56 -23.12 -10.34
N GLU A 151 8.66 -22.96 -11.09
CA GLU A 151 10.01 -23.01 -10.55
C GLU A 151 10.20 -21.94 -9.45
N THR A 152 9.83 -20.68 -9.75
CA THR A 152 9.93 -19.57 -8.80
C THR A 152 9.00 -19.79 -7.59
N TYR A 153 7.76 -20.22 -7.81
CA TYR A 153 6.76 -20.49 -6.77
C TYR A 153 7.22 -21.53 -5.75
N LYS A 154 8.04 -22.49 -6.18
CA LYS A 154 8.61 -23.56 -5.34
C LYS A 154 10.00 -23.22 -4.79
N SER A 155 10.54 -22.07 -5.16
CA SER A 155 11.88 -21.68 -4.70
C SER A 155 11.91 -21.38 -3.21
N PHE A 156 13.08 -21.56 -2.59
CA PHE A 156 13.29 -21.26 -1.17
C PHE A 156 12.98 -19.80 -0.81
N GLY A 157 13.20 -18.86 -1.74
CA GLY A 157 12.92 -17.44 -1.51
C GLY A 157 11.43 -17.08 -1.48
N VAL A 158 10.55 -18.00 -1.90
CA VAL A 158 9.08 -17.83 -1.93
C VAL A 158 8.38 -18.78 -0.94
N ALA A 159 9.03 -19.87 -0.56
CA ALA A 159 8.46 -20.96 0.26
C ALA A 159 8.29 -20.61 1.74
#